data_b4cac0f3f10e78157c706ad238e87152
#
_entry.id   b4cac0f3f10e78157c706ad238e87152
#
_cell.length_a   1.000
_cell.length_b   1.000
_cell.length_c   1.000
_cell.angle_alpha   90.00
_cell.angle_beta   90.00
_cell.angle_gamma   90.00
#
_symmetry.space_group_name_H-M   'P 1'
#
loop_
_entity.id
_entity.type
_entity.pdbx_description
1 polymer ?
#
loop_
_entity_poly.entity_id
_entity_poly.type
_entity_poly.pdbx_seq_one_letter_code
_entity_poly.pdbx_strand_id
1 'polypeptide(L)'
;MEQNANALPKVTLGQYKGLEFTRRVRPVSEKAVELEASNLTRTHAPFAPVEKSAARGMRVTLDFEGFMDGAPIPESKMENVTVVLGTGQLMPSAEDAVYGHKAGESFRFDFTYPAEFRVPELSGKTAQFAITLHTVEQKQPVPLDDAFAKTLGFDTVDALKESIREKKRRSHEANADRIAGAALLGMAGANLTAELDNAILDQNADHDMNALRERLRRSKMTMELYCKAGQTTPDEVRAAFRRDAERKMRSILAVQAIAKAEQITVSNAEVDAEYVRLSKLHDTPEAEIRNVLSRDAVASAVTTQKVQRFLIDHANITSVVEKE
;
A
#
# COMPACT_ATOMS: atom_id res chain seq x y z
N MET A 1 38.40 28.39 -2.62
CA MET A 1 38.64 27.01 -2.14
C MET A 1 37.33 26.25 -2.29
N GLU A 2 37.18 25.60 -3.44
CA GLU A 2 36.04 24.75 -3.71
C GLU A 2 36.20 23.47 -2.88
N GLN A 3 35.44 23.36 -1.82
CA GLN A 3 35.31 22.07 -1.09
C GLN A 3 34.56 21.10 -1.97
N ASN A 4 35.25 20.02 -2.39
CA ASN A 4 34.69 18.87 -3.08
C ASN A 4 33.58 18.25 -2.22
N ALA A 5 32.35 18.69 -2.39
CA ALA A 5 31.16 18.24 -1.65
C ALA A 5 30.68 16.85 -2.07
N ASN A 6 31.51 16.03 -2.74
CA ASN A 6 31.06 14.75 -3.33
C ASN A 6 32.05 13.59 -3.18
N ALA A 7 33.00 13.65 -2.25
CA ALA A 7 33.82 12.48 -1.93
C ALA A 7 33.04 11.60 -0.94
N LEU A 8 32.59 10.44 -1.41
CA LEU A 8 32.03 9.41 -0.50
C LEU A 8 33.01 9.15 0.64
N PRO A 9 32.53 9.03 1.89
CA PRO A 9 33.40 8.74 3.03
C PRO A 9 34.23 7.48 2.76
N LYS A 10 35.48 7.47 3.22
CA LYS A 10 36.33 6.30 3.09
C LYS A 10 35.71 5.16 3.91
N VAL A 11 35.27 4.10 3.21
CA VAL A 11 34.56 2.97 3.81
C VAL A 11 35.46 1.75 3.77
N THR A 12 35.61 1.10 4.91
CA THR A 12 36.23 -0.23 5.02
C THR A 12 35.19 -1.23 5.49
N LEU A 13 34.94 -2.27 4.67
CA LEU A 13 34.04 -3.36 5.03
C LEU A 13 34.63 -4.17 6.19
N GLY A 14 33.80 -4.40 7.22
CA GLY A 14 34.05 -5.45 8.20
C GLY A 14 33.43 -6.79 7.76
N GLN A 15 33.08 -7.63 8.71
CA GLN A 15 32.41 -8.90 8.42
C GLN A 15 31.00 -8.65 7.88
N TYR A 16 30.69 -9.19 6.70
CA TYR A 16 29.37 -9.18 6.06
C TYR A 16 28.97 -10.56 5.52
N LYS A 17 29.90 -11.55 5.45
CA LYS A 17 29.61 -12.95 5.16
C LYS A 17 29.67 -13.78 6.44
N GLY A 18 28.92 -14.89 6.48
CA GLY A 18 28.89 -15.79 7.64
C GLY A 18 28.25 -15.14 8.88
N LEU A 19 27.39 -14.14 8.68
CA LEU A 19 26.63 -13.52 9.79
C LEU A 19 25.59 -14.51 10.33
N GLU A 20 25.52 -14.64 11.65
CA GLU A 20 24.55 -15.50 12.33
C GLU A 20 23.18 -14.79 12.41
N PHE A 21 22.12 -15.44 11.94
CA PHE A 21 20.77 -14.87 12.01
C PHE A 21 19.71 -15.95 12.24
N THR A 22 18.75 -15.68 13.13
CA THR A 22 17.59 -16.55 13.31
C THR A 22 16.41 -16.01 12.49
N ARG A 23 16.09 -16.70 11.40
CA ARG A 23 14.97 -16.41 10.51
C ARG A 23 13.70 -17.00 11.10
N ARG A 24 12.75 -16.15 11.45
CA ARG A 24 11.44 -16.54 12.00
C ARG A 24 10.39 -16.55 10.91
N VAL A 25 9.76 -17.68 10.70
CA VAL A 25 8.67 -17.84 9.70
C VAL A 25 7.37 -18.04 10.45
N ARG A 26 6.38 -17.19 10.16
CA ARG A 26 5.05 -17.35 10.72
C ARG A 26 4.36 -18.56 10.08
N PRO A 27 3.76 -19.47 10.85
CA PRO A 27 2.99 -20.58 10.29
C PRO A 27 1.73 -20.07 9.59
N VAL A 28 1.18 -20.88 8.69
CA VAL A 28 -0.13 -20.64 8.09
C VAL A 28 -1.16 -21.40 8.89
N SER A 29 -2.05 -20.69 9.61
CA SER A 29 -3.11 -21.35 10.36
C SER A 29 -4.25 -21.81 9.44
N GLU A 30 -4.85 -22.95 9.72
CA GLU A 30 -6.01 -23.47 8.98
C GLU A 30 -7.19 -22.50 9.04
N LYS A 31 -7.37 -21.82 10.17
CA LYS A 31 -8.39 -20.78 10.33
C LYS A 31 -8.20 -19.63 9.32
N ALA A 32 -6.95 -19.24 9.04
CA ALA A 32 -6.66 -18.21 8.05
C ALA A 32 -6.91 -18.68 6.61
N VAL A 33 -6.73 -19.98 6.33
CA VAL A 33 -7.05 -20.59 5.04
C VAL A 33 -8.57 -20.65 4.84
N GLU A 34 -9.31 -21.11 5.85
CA GLU A 34 -10.76 -21.19 5.81
C GLU A 34 -11.43 -19.83 5.68
N LEU A 35 -10.93 -18.84 6.42
CA LEU A 35 -11.42 -17.46 6.32
C LEU A 35 -11.20 -16.89 4.91
N GLU A 36 -10.04 -17.13 4.30
CA GLU A 36 -9.75 -16.67 2.94
C GLU A 36 -10.67 -17.38 1.92
N ALA A 37 -10.81 -18.70 2.01
CA ALA A 37 -11.71 -19.47 1.15
C ALA A 37 -13.18 -19.00 1.28
N SER A 38 -13.64 -18.74 2.50
CA SER A 38 -14.96 -18.18 2.76
C SER A 38 -15.11 -16.73 2.26
N ASN A 39 -14.05 -15.93 2.30
CA ASN A 39 -14.06 -14.59 1.70
C ASN A 39 -14.19 -14.64 0.17
N LEU A 40 -13.59 -15.65 -0.48
CA LEU A 40 -13.72 -15.83 -1.92
C LEU A 40 -15.18 -16.11 -2.32
N THR A 41 -15.93 -16.92 -1.58
CA THR A 41 -17.36 -17.13 -1.88
C THR A 41 -18.17 -15.84 -1.82
N ARG A 42 -17.81 -14.94 -0.90
CA ARG A 42 -18.47 -13.65 -0.72
C ARG A 42 -18.08 -12.62 -1.80
N THR A 43 -16.81 -12.61 -2.19
CA THR A 43 -16.33 -11.67 -3.23
C THR A 43 -16.78 -12.07 -4.62
N HIS A 44 -16.85 -13.38 -4.94
CA HIS A 44 -17.25 -13.93 -6.23
C HIS A 44 -18.74 -14.30 -6.29
N ALA A 45 -19.49 -14.03 -5.23
CA ALA A 45 -20.94 -14.23 -5.24
C ALA A 45 -21.59 -13.48 -6.42
N PRO A 46 -22.43 -14.13 -7.25
CA PRO A 46 -23.15 -13.47 -8.32
C PRO A 46 -24.17 -12.49 -7.76
N PHE A 47 -24.40 -11.41 -8.48
CA PHE A 47 -25.53 -10.54 -8.20
C PHE A 47 -26.78 -11.11 -8.87
N ALA A 48 -27.91 -11.07 -8.16
CA ALA A 48 -29.22 -11.41 -8.69
C ALA A 48 -30.27 -10.34 -8.29
N PRO A 49 -31.26 -10.08 -9.15
CA PRO A 49 -32.33 -9.13 -8.87
C PRO A 49 -33.06 -9.45 -7.57
N VAL A 50 -33.42 -8.42 -6.82
CA VAL A 50 -34.18 -8.54 -5.57
C VAL A 50 -35.27 -7.46 -5.50
N GLU A 51 -36.41 -7.80 -4.89
CA GLU A 51 -37.48 -6.84 -4.62
C GLU A 51 -37.27 -6.09 -3.29
N LYS A 52 -36.02 -5.68 -3.05
CA LYS A 52 -35.63 -4.93 -1.84
C LYS A 52 -35.27 -3.50 -2.20
N SER A 53 -35.35 -2.61 -1.24
CA SER A 53 -34.81 -1.27 -1.38
C SER A 53 -33.29 -1.30 -1.51
N ALA A 54 -32.76 -0.42 -2.33
CA ALA A 54 -31.33 -0.25 -2.55
C ALA A 54 -30.61 0.06 -1.23
N ALA A 55 -29.52 -0.63 -1.01
CA ALA A 55 -28.69 -0.53 0.18
C ALA A 55 -27.20 -0.68 -0.16
N ARG A 56 -26.34 -0.29 0.75
CA ARG A 56 -24.88 -0.39 0.58
C ARG A 56 -24.46 -1.83 0.24
N GLY A 57 -23.58 -1.96 -0.76
CA GLY A 57 -23.09 -3.26 -1.25
C GLY A 57 -23.99 -3.93 -2.29
N MET A 58 -25.17 -3.38 -2.57
CA MET A 58 -26.02 -3.82 -3.68
C MET A 58 -25.57 -3.19 -5.00
N ARG A 59 -25.79 -3.91 -6.09
CA ARG A 59 -25.57 -3.42 -7.45
C ARG A 59 -26.88 -2.84 -7.97
N VAL A 60 -26.82 -1.66 -8.54
CA VAL A 60 -27.98 -1.00 -9.13
C VAL A 60 -27.69 -0.61 -10.58
N THR A 61 -28.71 -0.66 -11.43
CA THR A 61 -28.68 -0.07 -12.77
C THR A 61 -29.65 1.10 -12.77
N LEU A 62 -29.19 2.27 -13.19
CA LEU A 62 -29.95 3.50 -13.12
C LEU A 62 -29.65 4.43 -14.31
N ASP A 63 -30.61 5.33 -14.59
CA ASP A 63 -30.37 6.52 -15.37
C ASP A 63 -30.17 7.71 -14.44
N PHE A 64 -29.39 8.67 -14.90
CA PHE A 64 -29.00 9.85 -14.13
C PHE A 64 -28.96 11.06 -15.06
N GLU A 65 -29.62 12.16 -14.70
CA GLU A 65 -29.60 13.40 -15.47
C GLU A 65 -29.70 14.62 -14.57
N GLY A 66 -28.82 15.61 -14.79
CA GLY A 66 -28.78 16.86 -14.03
C GLY A 66 -29.52 17.99 -14.73
N PHE A 67 -30.18 18.83 -13.94
CA PHE A 67 -30.92 20.01 -14.39
C PHE A 67 -30.50 21.23 -13.58
N MET A 68 -30.37 22.37 -14.26
CA MET A 68 -30.17 23.67 -13.63
C MET A 68 -31.21 24.65 -14.14
N ASP A 69 -31.93 25.28 -13.22
CA ASP A 69 -33.04 26.18 -13.56
C ASP A 69 -34.08 25.58 -14.55
N GLY A 70 -34.27 24.26 -14.45
CA GLY A 70 -35.18 23.48 -15.31
C GLY A 70 -34.63 23.06 -16.68
N ALA A 71 -33.43 23.51 -17.04
CA ALA A 71 -32.73 23.10 -18.26
C ALA A 71 -31.75 21.96 -17.99
N PRO A 72 -31.59 20.96 -18.89
CA PRO A 72 -30.60 19.90 -18.74
C PRO A 72 -29.18 20.48 -18.71
N ILE A 73 -28.36 19.96 -17.80
CA ILE A 73 -26.92 20.27 -17.77
C ILE A 73 -26.24 19.47 -18.90
N PRO A 74 -25.51 20.12 -19.82
CA PRO A 74 -24.77 19.42 -20.87
C PRO A 74 -23.90 18.29 -20.31
N GLU A 75 -23.88 17.15 -21.01
CA GLU A 75 -23.06 15.96 -20.65
C GLU A 75 -23.34 15.33 -19.27
N SER A 76 -24.42 15.75 -18.58
CA SER A 76 -24.80 15.16 -17.29
C SER A 76 -25.66 13.90 -17.43
N LYS A 77 -26.19 13.62 -18.61
CA LYS A 77 -27.08 12.48 -18.86
C LYS A 77 -26.26 11.19 -18.99
N MET A 78 -26.60 10.20 -18.16
CA MET A 78 -26.08 8.84 -18.23
C MET A 78 -27.26 7.86 -18.20
N GLU A 79 -27.23 6.86 -19.08
CA GLU A 79 -28.31 5.87 -19.18
C GLU A 79 -27.75 4.46 -18.91
N ASN A 80 -28.55 3.63 -18.24
CA ASN A 80 -28.22 2.24 -17.91
C ASN A 80 -26.86 2.06 -17.21
N VAL A 81 -26.50 2.99 -16.36
CA VAL A 81 -25.24 2.92 -15.60
C VAL A 81 -25.39 1.91 -14.48
N THR A 82 -24.49 0.93 -14.46
CA THR A 82 -24.46 -0.09 -13.41
C THR A 82 -23.35 0.20 -12.42
N VAL A 83 -23.70 0.34 -11.15
CA VAL A 83 -22.78 0.65 -10.05
C VAL A 83 -23.04 -0.22 -8.83
N VAL A 84 -22.02 -0.40 -8.00
CA VAL A 84 -22.16 -1.01 -6.68
C VAL A 84 -22.15 0.08 -5.62
N LEU A 85 -23.24 0.21 -4.89
CA LEU A 85 -23.43 1.24 -3.88
C LEU A 85 -22.41 1.07 -2.73
N GLY A 86 -21.82 2.19 -2.29
CA GLY A 86 -20.80 2.21 -1.23
C GLY A 86 -19.37 1.99 -1.71
N THR A 87 -19.14 1.97 -3.05
CA THR A 87 -17.78 1.84 -3.64
C THR A 87 -17.20 3.17 -4.13
N GLY A 88 -17.97 4.26 -4.04
CA GLY A 88 -17.55 5.58 -4.52
C GLY A 88 -17.63 5.75 -6.04
N GLN A 89 -18.37 4.88 -6.74
CA GLN A 89 -18.62 4.99 -8.18
C GLN A 89 -19.64 6.10 -8.52
N LEU A 90 -20.51 6.45 -7.56
CA LEU A 90 -21.39 7.62 -7.62
C LEU A 90 -20.88 8.71 -6.65
N MET A 91 -21.28 9.96 -6.93
CA MET A 91 -21.07 11.02 -5.95
C MET A 91 -21.83 10.70 -4.65
N PRO A 92 -21.28 11.03 -3.46
CA PRO A 92 -21.89 10.65 -2.18
C PRO A 92 -23.36 11.03 -2.05
N SER A 93 -23.74 12.24 -2.48
CA SER A 93 -25.15 12.71 -2.45
C SER A 93 -26.08 11.92 -3.37
N ALA A 94 -25.58 11.44 -4.52
CA ALA A 94 -26.36 10.57 -5.39
C ALA A 94 -26.51 9.17 -4.79
N GLU A 95 -25.47 8.63 -4.16
CA GLU A 95 -25.57 7.36 -3.42
C GLU A 95 -26.60 7.46 -2.29
N ASP A 96 -26.53 8.53 -1.49
CA ASP A 96 -27.47 8.77 -0.39
C ASP A 96 -28.90 8.88 -0.88
N ALA A 97 -29.11 9.51 -2.03
CA ALA A 97 -30.43 9.64 -2.65
C ALA A 97 -30.97 8.29 -3.18
N VAL A 98 -30.11 7.36 -3.60
CA VAL A 98 -30.52 6.03 -4.08
C VAL A 98 -30.91 5.10 -2.95
N TYR A 99 -30.31 5.25 -1.76
CA TYR A 99 -30.62 4.36 -0.62
C TYR A 99 -32.11 4.42 -0.25
N GLY A 100 -32.71 3.26 -0.06
CA GLY A 100 -34.11 3.11 0.34
C GLY A 100 -35.09 3.03 -0.83
N HIS A 101 -34.70 3.41 -2.05
CA HIS A 101 -35.54 3.30 -3.24
C HIS A 101 -35.52 1.88 -3.84
N LYS A 102 -36.57 1.53 -4.57
CA LYS A 102 -36.74 0.23 -5.22
C LYS A 102 -36.60 0.33 -6.74
N ALA A 103 -36.36 -0.81 -7.37
CA ALA A 103 -36.40 -0.92 -8.83
C ALA A 103 -37.73 -0.40 -9.38
N GLY A 104 -37.68 0.36 -10.48
CA GLY A 104 -38.83 1.01 -11.13
C GLY A 104 -39.11 2.41 -10.57
N GLU A 105 -38.52 2.86 -9.49
CA GLU A 105 -38.77 4.20 -8.95
C GLU A 105 -37.94 5.26 -9.68
N SER A 106 -38.57 6.44 -9.84
CA SER A 106 -37.94 7.67 -10.33
C SER A 106 -38.08 8.73 -9.26
N PHE A 107 -37.00 9.40 -8.92
CA PHE A 107 -36.91 10.41 -7.88
C PHE A 107 -35.92 11.50 -8.23
N ARG A 108 -35.93 12.59 -7.47
CA ARG A 108 -35.04 13.72 -7.66
C ARG A 108 -34.39 14.09 -6.34
N PHE A 109 -33.17 14.64 -6.42
CA PHE A 109 -32.49 15.23 -5.29
C PHE A 109 -31.75 16.50 -5.72
N ASP A 110 -31.55 17.41 -4.78
CA ASP A 110 -30.84 18.65 -5.01
C ASP A 110 -29.39 18.48 -4.55
N PHE A 111 -28.45 18.99 -5.35
CA PHE A 111 -27.04 19.02 -5.03
C PHE A 111 -26.48 20.42 -5.22
N THR A 112 -25.86 20.98 -4.18
CA THR A 112 -25.19 22.27 -4.25
C THR A 112 -23.70 22.05 -4.50
N TYR A 113 -23.22 22.57 -5.63
CA TYR A 113 -21.82 22.52 -5.98
C TYR A 113 -20.99 23.35 -5.00
N PRO A 114 -19.74 22.93 -4.64
CA PRO A 114 -18.81 23.73 -3.87
C PRO A 114 -18.58 25.12 -4.49
N ALA A 115 -18.28 26.10 -3.64
CA ALA A 115 -17.98 27.48 -4.10
C ALA A 115 -16.77 27.54 -5.06
N GLU A 116 -15.82 26.62 -4.89
CA GLU A 116 -14.64 26.45 -5.76
C GLU A 116 -14.76 25.15 -6.54
N PHE A 117 -15.70 25.08 -7.48
CA PHE A 117 -15.86 23.90 -8.33
C PHE A 117 -15.09 24.08 -9.66
N ARG A 118 -14.60 22.95 -10.20
CA ARG A 118 -13.79 22.94 -11.44
C ARG A 118 -14.45 23.62 -12.65
N VAL A 119 -15.78 23.60 -12.70
CA VAL A 119 -16.59 24.27 -13.74
C VAL A 119 -17.16 25.53 -13.12
N PRO A 120 -16.66 26.75 -13.48
CA PRO A 120 -17.06 28.00 -12.84
C PRO A 120 -18.57 28.30 -12.92
N GLU A 121 -19.21 27.88 -14.02
CA GLU A 121 -20.65 28.09 -14.24
C GLU A 121 -21.52 27.33 -13.25
N LEU A 122 -21.00 26.30 -12.61
CA LEU A 122 -21.69 25.45 -11.61
C LEU A 122 -21.30 25.83 -10.17
N SER A 123 -20.23 26.57 -9.97
CA SER A 123 -19.72 26.92 -8.63
C SER A 123 -20.75 27.61 -7.76
N GLY A 124 -21.00 27.05 -6.57
CA GLY A 124 -21.97 27.57 -5.58
C GLY A 124 -23.44 27.45 -5.99
N LYS A 125 -23.75 26.90 -7.16
CA LYS A 125 -25.12 26.73 -7.61
C LYS A 125 -25.71 25.39 -7.18
N THR A 126 -27.05 25.36 -7.03
CA THR A 126 -27.81 24.14 -6.77
C THR A 126 -28.36 23.60 -8.07
N ALA A 127 -28.03 22.33 -8.37
CA ALA A 127 -28.63 21.59 -9.46
C ALA A 127 -29.56 20.52 -8.92
N GLN A 128 -30.62 20.20 -9.68
CA GLN A 128 -31.51 19.09 -9.40
C GLN A 128 -31.15 17.91 -10.28
N PHE A 129 -30.95 16.74 -9.66
CA PHE A 129 -30.65 15.51 -10.37
C PHE A 129 -31.85 14.58 -10.34
N ALA A 130 -32.21 14.04 -11.52
CA ALA A 130 -33.21 13.01 -11.66
C ALA A 130 -32.54 11.65 -11.80
N ILE A 131 -33.03 10.66 -11.03
CA ILE A 131 -32.58 9.27 -11.08
C ILE A 131 -33.79 8.40 -11.42
N THR A 132 -33.62 7.44 -12.34
CA THR A 132 -34.57 6.35 -12.57
C THR A 132 -33.81 5.04 -12.24
N LEU A 133 -34.28 4.30 -11.25
CA LEU A 133 -33.68 3.07 -10.79
C LEU A 133 -34.31 1.87 -11.51
N HIS A 134 -33.55 1.23 -12.41
CA HIS A 134 -34.05 0.11 -13.23
C HIS A 134 -34.01 -1.22 -12.51
N THR A 135 -32.86 -1.53 -11.86
CA THR A 135 -32.69 -2.79 -11.15
C THR A 135 -32.00 -2.58 -9.82
N VAL A 136 -32.35 -3.42 -8.86
CA VAL A 136 -31.64 -3.58 -7.60
C VAL A 136 -31.25 -5.05 -7.48
N GLU A 137 -29.96 -5.29 -7.33
CA GLU A 137 -29.41 -6.64 -7.28
C GLU A 137 -28.57 -6.82 -6.01
N GLN A 138 -28.68 -7.97 -5.39
CA GLN A 138 -27.93 -8.33 -4.21
C GLN A 138 -27.03 -9.54 -4.50
N LYS A 139 -25.83 -9.56 -3.94
CA LYS A 139 -24.97 -10.75 -3.97
C LYS A 139 -25.70 -11.93 -3.35
N GLN A 140 -25.76 -13.04 -4.09
CA GLN A 140 -26.36 -14.30 -3.61
C GLN A 140 -25.27 -15.14 -2.92
N PRO A 141 -25.50 -15.60 -1.68
CA PRO A 141 -24.56 -16.50 -1.03
C PRO A 141 -24.33 -17.75 -1.89
N VAL A 142 -23.06 -18.07 -2.11
CA VAL A 142 -22.66 -19.34 -2.74
C VAL A 142 -21.98 -20.23 -1.69
N PRO A 143 -22.30 -21.52 -1.63
CA PRO A 143 -21.61 -22.43 -0.74
C PRO A 143 -20.14 -22.60 -1.14
N LEU A 144 -19.28 -22.88 -0.18
CA LEU A 144 -17.90 -23.26 -0.45
C LEU A 144 -17.87 -24.76 -0.75
N ASP A 145 -18.13 -25.10 -2.01
CA ASP A 145 -18.16 -26.48 -2.53
C ASP A 145 -17.30 -26.62 -3.79
N ASP A 146 -17.22 -27.84 -4.31
CA ASP A 146 -16.41 -28.11 -5.50
C ASP A 146 -16.95 -27.41 -6.76
N ALA A 147 -18.25 -27.12 -6.82
CA ALA A 147 -18.82 -26.35 -7.93
C ALA A 147 -18.28 -24.92 -7.91
N PHE A 148 -18.23 -24.29 -6.72
CA PHE A 148 -17.62 -22.97 -6.56
C PHE A 148 -16.11 -23.01 -6.85
N ALA A 149 -15.38 -24.01 -6.34
CA ALA A 149 -13.95 -24.16 -6.59
C ALA A 149 -13.64 -24.22 -8.09
N LYS A 150 -14.46 -24.92 -8.88
CA LYS A 150 -14.34 -25.00 -10.35
C LYS A 150 -14.50 -23.65 -11.03
N THR A 151 -15.32 -22.76 -10.51
CA THR A 151 -15.44 -21.38 -11.07
C THR A 151 -14.15 -20.58 -10.93
N LEU A 152 -13.30 -20.96 -9.97
CA LEU A 152 -11.98 -20.35 -9.72
C LEU A 152 -10.82 -21.15 -10.36
N GLY A 153 -11.12 -22.21 -11.13
CA GLY A 153 -10.12 -23.03 -11.82
C GLY A 153 -9.51 -24.15 -10.97
N PHE A 154 -10.17 -24.55 -9.87
CA PHE A 154 -9.75 -25.66 -9.02
C PHE A 154 -10.77 -26.80 -9.07
N ASP A 155 -10.31 -28.06 -9.14
CA ASP A 155 -11.20 -29.20 -9.23
C ASP A 155 -12.02 -29.44 -7.96
N THR A 156 -11.45 -29.13 -6.80
CA THR A 156 -12.07 -29.35 -5.48
C THR A 156 -11.81 -28.20 -4.52
N VAL A 157 -12.62 -28.12 -3.45
CA VAL A 157 -12.40 -27.15 -2.35
C VAL A 157 -11.03 -27.38 -1.69
N ASP A 158 -10.60 -28.63 -1.56
CA ASP A 158 -9.30 -28.95 -0.96
C ASP A 158 -8.15 -28.45 -1.83
N ALA A 159 -8.24 -28.55 -3.16
CA ALA A 159 -7.26 -27.97 -4.08
C ALA A 159 -7.23 -26.43 -3.99
N LEU A 160 -8.39 -25.79 -3.87
CA LEU A 160 -8.46 -24.34 -3.62
C LEU A 160 -7.81 -23.96 -2.29
N LYS A 161 -8.13 -24.65 -1.21
CA LYS A 161 -7.54 -24.42 0.12
C LYS A 161 -6.03 -24.64 0.11
N GLU A 162 -5.53 -25.67 -0.60
CA GLU A 162 -4.09 -25.91 -0.74
C GLU A 162 -3.40 -24.77 -1.50
N SER A 163 -4.00 -24.27 -2.56
CA SER A 163 -3.48 -23.11 -3.28
C SER A 163 -3.40 -21.86 -2.38
N ILE A 164 -4.43 -21.63 -1.56
CA ILE A 164 -4.44 -20.51 -0.58
C ILE A 164 -3.32 -20.71 0.45
N ARG A 165 -3.16 -21.93 0.99
CA ARG A 165 -2.13 -22.28 1.96
C ARG A 165 -0.74 -22.02 1.41
N GLU A 166 -0.48 -22.49 0.19
CA GLU A 166 0.79 -22.30 -0.48
C GLU A 166 1.08 -20.82 -0.76
N LYS A 167 0.08 -20.05 -1.21
CA LYS A 167 0.21 -18.59 -1.42
C LYS A 167 0.56 -17.87 -0.12
N LYS A 168 -0.10 -18.21 0.98
CA LYS A 168 0.18 -17.64 2.31
C LYS A 168 1.58 -18.04 2.80
N ARG A 169 1.96 -19.32 2.64
CA ARG A 169 3.28 -19.83 2.99
C ARG A 169 4.38 -19.04 2.27
N ARG A 170 4.27 -18.90 0.96
CA ARG A 170 5.24 -18.11 0.16
C ARG A 170 5.29 -16.64 0.61
N SER A 171 4.15 -16.06 0.95
CA SER A 171 4.09 -14.68 1.47
C SER A 171 4.80 -14.54 2.83
N HIS A 172 4.61 -15.51 3.74
CA HIS A 172 5.25 -15.52 5.05
C HIS A 172 6.76 -15.73 4.92
N GLU A 173 7.20 -16.65 4.04
CA GLU A 173 8.61 -16.88 3.74
C GLU A 173 9.27 -15.63 3.14
N ALA A 174 8.65 -15.02 2.13
CA ALA A 174 9.16 -13.80 1.51
C ALA A 174 9.26 -12.64 2.51
N ASN A 175 8.30 -12.53 3.45
CA ASN A 175 8.39 -11.53 4.53
C ASN A 175 9.52 -11.85 5.51
N ALA A 176 9.71 -13.13 5.87
CA ALA A 176 10.82 -13.55 6.72
C ALA A 176 12.17 -13.27 6.05
N ASP A 177 12.30 -13.51 4.74
CA ASP A 177 13.50 -13.19 3.97
C ASP A 177 13.75 -11.68 3.90
N ARG A 178 12.70 -10.88 3.72
CA ARG A 178 12.82 -9.41 3.74
C ARG A 178 13.33 -8.89 5.09
N ILE A 179 12.83 -9.46 6.19
CA ILE A 179 13.28 -9.12 7.55
C ILE A 179 14.74 -9.55 7.75
N ALA A 180 15.08 -10.78 7.33
CA ALA A 180 16.44 -11.30 7.42
C ALA A 180 17.43 -10.43 6.62
N GLY A 181 17.10 -10.11 5.38
CA GLY A 181 17.94 -9.26 4.52
C GLY A 181 18.17 -7.86 5.09
N ALA A 182 17.14 -7.24 5.67
CA ALA A 182 17.26 -5.95 6.32
C ALA A 182 18.13 -6.03 7.61
N ALA A 183 17.95 -7.08 8.41
CA ALA A 183 18.73 -7.28 9.64
C ALA A 183 20.21 -7.55 9.32
N LEU A 184 20.49 -8.46 8.38
CA LEU A 184 21.84 -8.77 7.93
C LEU A 184 22.55 -7.55 7.34
N LEU A 185 21.83 -6.72 6.58
CA LEU A 185 22.36 -5.45 6.07
C LEU A 185 22.66 -4.48 7.23
N GLY A 186 21.80 -4.41 8.22
CA GLY A 186 22.05 -3.62 9.44
C GLY A 186 23.31 -4.09 10.20
N MET A 187 23.49 -5.40 10.33
CA MET A 187 24.69 -6.00 10.95
C MET A 187 25.95 -5.70 10.13
N ALA A 188 25.90 -5.87 8.81
CA ALA A 188 27.01 -5.51 7.93
C ALA A 188 27.32 -4.00 8.01
N GLY A 189 26.31 -3.15 8.10
CA GLY A 189 26.45 -1.72 8.31
C GLY A 189 27.08 -1.36 9.66
N ALA A 190 26.75 -2.10 10.73
CA ALA A 190 27.37 -1.92 12.04
C ALA A 190 28.85 -2.33 12.06
N ASN A 191 29.20 -3.36 11.30
CA ASN A 191 30.57 -3.89 11.20
C ASN A 191 31.49 -3.05 10.29
N LEU A 192 30.95 -2.15 9.45
CA LEU A 192 31.79 -1.32 8.60
C LEU A 192 32.45 -0.18 9.38
N THR A 193 33.65 0.22 8.95
CA THR A 193 34.33 1.42 9.44
C THR A 193 34.14 2.54 8.41
N ALA A 194 33.55 3.65 8.85
CA ALA A 194 33.40 4.86 8.04
C ALA A 194 33.39 6.09 8.94
N GLU A 195 33.99 7.17 8.47
CA GLU A 195 33.85 8.49 9.09
C GLU A 195 32.59 9.13 8.58
N LEU A 196 31.57 9.22 9.44
CA LEU A 196 30.30 9.83 9.12
C LEU A 196 30.33 11.32 9.48
N ASP A 197 29.74 12.17 8.61
CA ASP A 197 29.60 13.58 8.89
C ASP A 197 28.52 13.80 9.98
N ASN A 198 28.97 14.23 11.15
CA ASN A 198 28.10 14.51 12.28
C ASN A 198 27.06 15.59 11.96
N ALA A 199 27.39 16.59 11.13
CA ALA A 199 26.46 17.63 10.76
C ALA A 199 25.28 17.07 9.95
N ILE A 200 25.54 16.11 9.06
CA ILE A 200 24.49 15.42 8.29
C ILE A 200 23.61 14.58 9.22
N LEU A 201 24.20 13.88 10.21
CA LEU A 201 23.45 13.08 11.17
C LEU A 201 22.54 13.94 12.04
N ASP A 202 23.04 15.08 12.50
CA ASP A 202 22.27 16.04 13.30
C ASP A 202 21.15 16.69 12.49
N GLN A 203 21.41 17.05 11.24
CA GLN A 203 20.40 17.61 10.33
C GLN A 203 19.27 16.60 10.08
N ASN A 204 19.57 15.32 9.87
CA ASN A 204 18.57 14.26 9.71
C ASN A 204 17.74 14.07 10.98
N ALA A 205 18.40 14.08 12.15
CA ALA A 205 17.69 13.98 13.44
C ALA A 205 16.74 15.17 13.65
N ASP A 206 17.15 16.39 13.32
CA ASP A 206 16.32 17.59 13.42
C ASP A 206 15.14 17.56 12.42
N HIS A 207 15.38 17.04 11.21
CA HIS A 207 14.31 16.80 10.25
C HIS A 207 13.25 15.83 10.80
N ASP A 208 13.67 14.69 11.34
CA ASP A 208 12.76 13.68 11.90
C ASP A 208 12.03 14.22 13.15
N MET A 209 12.69 15.05 13.98
CA MET A 209 12.05 15.76 15.08
C MET A 209 10.96 16.71 14.61
N ASN A 210 11.21 17.47 13.53
CA ASN A 210 10.22 18.39 12.97
C ASN A 210 9.04 17.62 12.36
N ALA A 211 9.28 16.51 11.66
CA ALA A 211 8.25 15.62 11.15
C ALA A 211 7.38 15.02 12.28
N LEU A 212 7.99 14.63 13.40
CA LEU A 212 7.28 14.20 14.60
C LEU A 212 6.39 15.31 15.16
N ARG A 213 6.92 16.55 15.31
CA ARG A 213 6.13 17.69 15.81
C ARG A 213 4.90 17.96 14.94
N GLU A 214 5.07 17.95 13.62
CA GLU A 214 3.94 18.13 12.68
C GLU A 214 2.89 17.03 12.78
N ARG A 215 3.31 15.77 12.91
CA ARG A 215 2.40 14.64 13.11
C ARG A 215 1.61 14.76 14.41
N LEU A 216 2.30 15.12 15.51
CA LEU A 216 1.65 15.34 16.82
C LEU A 216 0.64 16.49 16.74
N ARG A 217 0.99 17.60 16.07
CA ARG A 217 0.10 18.74 15.87
C ARG A 217 -1.19 18.33 15.14
N ARG A 218 -1.09 17.53 14.07
CA ARG A 218 -2.25 17.00 13.33
C ARG A 218 -3.14 16.13 14.21
N SER A 219 -2.55 15.39 15.14
CA SER A 219 -3.25 14.54 16.11
C SER A 219 -3.69 15.29 17.37
N LYS A 220 -3.57 16.63 17.42
CA LYS A 220 -3.86 17.48 18.58
C LYS A 220 -3.11 17.02 19.85
N MET A 221 -1.91 16.51 19.71
CA MET A 221 -1.03 16.06 20.79
C MET A 221 0.18 17.00 20.90
N THR A 222 0.63 17.30 22.12
CA THR A 222 1.85 18.07 22.36
C THR A 222 3.07 17.15 22.50
N MET A 223 4.28 17.67 22.23
CA MET A 223 5.53 16.95 22.47
C MET A 223 5.68 16.55 23.94
N GLU A 224 5.27 17.40 24.87
CA GLU A 224 5.30 17.13 26.31
C GLU A 224 4.45 15.91 26.68
N LEU A 225 3.20 15.87 26.16
CA LEU A 225 2.29 14.74 26.40
C LEU A 225 2.83 13.45 25.78
N TYR A 226 3.40 13.52 24.57
CA TYR A 226 4.04 12.41 23.91
C TYR A 226 5.22 11.85 24.74
N CYS A 227 6.13 12.72 25.18
CA CYS A 227 7.26 12.32 25.99
C CYS A 227 6.84 11.76 27.35
N LYS A 228 5.83 12.35 27.98
CA LYS A 228 5.27 11.82 29.25
C LYS A 228 4.68 10.42 29.08
N ALA A 229 3.92 10.19 28.00
CA ALA A 229 3.35 8.87 27.70
C ALA A 229 4.41 7.82 27.39
N GLY A 230 5.48 8.21 26.70
CA GLY A 230 6.61 7.35 26.35
C GLY A 230 7.69 7.24 27.43
N GLN A 231 7.53 7.92 28.58
CA GLN A 231 8.52 8.00 29.66
C GLN A 231 9.91 8.39 29.11
N THR A 232 9.97 9.40 28.26
CA THR A 232 11.18 9.88 27.58
C THR A 232 11.23 11.41 27.61
N THR A 233 12.31 11.98 27.11
CA THR A 233 12.51 13.42 26.95
C THR A 233 12.67 13.81 25.49
N PRO A 234 12.45 15.06 25.09
CA PRO A 234 12.70 15.51 23.72
C PRO A 234 14.15 15.26 23.26
N ASP A 235 15.11 15.40 24.15
CA ASP A 235 16.53 15.16 23.84
C ASP A 235 16.83 13.68 23.61
N GLU A 236 16.21 12.77 24.39
CA GLU A 236 16.31 11.34 24.18
C GLU A 236 15.65 10.90 22.86
N VAL A 237 14.52 11.50 22.51
CA VAL A 237 13.86 11.27 21.20
C VAL A 237 14.76 11.73 20.07
N ARG A 238 15.36 12.94 20.17
CA ARG A 238 16.32 13.43 19.17
C ARG A 238 17.54 12.54 19.06
N ALA A 239 18.09 12.10 20.19
CA ALA A 239 19.22 11.17 20.22
C ALA A 239 18.87 9.80 19.59
N ALA A 240 17.63 9.33 19.75
CA ALA A 240 17.15 8.13 19.05
C ALA A 240 17.09 8.33 17.54
N PHE A 241 16.57 9.46 17.07
CA PHE A 241 16.57 9.78 15.62
C PHE A 241 17.98 9.90 15.06
N ARG A 242 18.92 10.48 15.81
CA ARG A 242 20.32 10.56 15.40
C ARG A 242 20.94 9.16 15.26
N ARG A 243 20.69 8.24 16.19
CA ARG A 243 21.13 6.84 16.07
C ARG A 243 20.50 6.13 14.87
N ASP A 244 19.24 6.42 14.59
CA ASP A 244 18.55 5.87 13.41
C ASP A 244 19.12 6.41 12.10
N ALA A 245 19.43 7.71 12.04
CA ALA A 245 20.11 8.33 10.91
C ALA A 245 21.49 7.70 10.67
N GLU A 246 22.26 7.46 11.74
CA GLU A 246 23.54 6.77 11.66
C GLU A 246 23.38 5.35 11.10
N ARG A 247 22.44 4.56 11.63
CA ARG A 247 22.18 3.19 11.13
C ARG A 247 21.78 3.18 9.65
N LYS A 248 20.90 4.09 9.24
CA LYS A 248 20.49 4.25 7.82
C LYS A 248 21.70 4.57 6.95
N MET A 249 22.53 5.53 7.37
CA MET A 249 23.72 5.94 6.62
C MET A 249 24.71 4.78 6.48
N ARG A 250 25.01 4.06 7.57
CA ARG A 250 25.89 2.88 7.56
C ARG A 250 25.34 1.79 6.64
N SER A 251 24.01 1.57 6.64
CA SER A 251 23.38 0.59 5.73
C SER A 251 23.52 0.99 4.26
N ILE A 252 23.35 2.28 3.93
CA ILE A 252 23.55 2.79 2.56
C ILE A 252 25.01 2.58 2.12
N LEU A 253 25.96 2.91 2.97
CA LEU A 253 27.38 2.71 2.69
C LEU A 253 27.74 1.23 2.56
N ALA A 254 27.13 0.37 3.37
CA ALA A 254 27.32 -1.09 3.28
C ALA A 254 26.79 -1.62 1.94
N VAL A 255 25.60 -1.18 1.49
CA VAL A 255 25.08 -1.56 0.15
C VAL A 255 26.07 -1.20 -0.94
N GLN A 256 26.57 0.04 -0.95
CA GLN A 256 27.50 0.50 -1.99
C GLN A 256 28.83 -0.25 -1.94
N ALA A 257 29.38 -0.46 -0.74
CA ALA A 257 30.67 -1.13 -0.58
C ALA A 257 30.58 -2.62 -0.93
N ILE A 258 29.53 -3.32 -0.49
CA ILE A 258 29.30 -4.74 -0.79
C ILE A 258 29.00 -4.91 -2.28
N ALA A 259 28.15 -4.08 -2.89
CA ALA A 259 27.85 -4.13 -4.30
C ALA A 259 29.11 -3.98 -5.15
N LYS A 260 30.02 -3.07 -4.75
CA LYS A 260 31.33 -2.88 -5.42
C LYS A 260 32.26 -4.09 -5.20
N ALA A 261 32.36 -4.60 -3.98
CA ALA A 261 33.24 -5.72 -3.65
C ALA A 261 32.83 -7.04 -4.34
N GLU A 262 31.51 -7.28 -4.44
CA GLU A 262 30.94 -8.50 -5.03
C GLU A 262 30.48 -8.32 -6.48
N GLN A 263 30.79 -7.16 -7.10
CA GLN A 263 30.43 -6.82 -8.49
C GLN A 263 28.94 -6.96 -8.80
N ILE A 264 28.09 -6.63 -7.81
CA ILE A 264 26.65 -6.65 -7.96
C ILE A 264 26.23 -5.42 -8.78
N THR A 265 25.81 -5.66 -10.01
CA THR A 265 25.36 -4.63 -10.94
C THR A 265 23.86 -4.75 -11.20
N VAL A 266 23.24 -3.64 -11.61
CA VAL A 266 21.83 -3.58 -11.99
C VAL A 266 21.73 -3.16 -13.44
N SER A 267 21.08 -3.97 -14.26
CA SER A 267 20.83 -3.69 -15.66
C SER A 267 19.64 -2.76 -15.86
N ASN A 268 19.57 -2.13 -17.01
CA ASN A 268 18.41 -1.33 -17.39
C ASN A 268 17.10 -2.14 -17.40
N ALA A 269 17.16 -3.40 -17.82
CA ALA A 269 16.01 -4.30 -17.85
C ALA A 269 15.47 -4.60 -16.45
N GLU A 270 16.34 -4.74 -15.43
CA GLU A 270 15.91 -4.94 -14.04
C GLU A 270 15.24 -3.70 -13.47
N VAL A 271 15.73 -2.50 -13.81
CA VAL A 271 15.08 -1.24 -13.41
C VAL A 271 13.71 -1.11 -14.05
N ASP A 272 13.57 -1.43 -15.33
CA ASP A 272 12.30 -1.37 -16.05
C ASP A 272 11.31 -2.42 -15.50
N ALA A 273 11.77 -3.63 -15.18
CA ALA A 273 10.95 -4.66 -14.52
C ALA A 273 10.44 -4.22 -13.14
N GLU A 274 11.26 -3.46 -12.39
CA GLU A 274 10.85 -2.94 -11.08
C GLU A 274 9.77 -1.87 -11.22
N TYR A 275 9.82 -0.99 -12.23
CA TYR A 275 8.72 -0.05 -12.52
C TYR A 275 7.41 -0.78 -12.83
N VAL A 276 7.45 -1.83 -13.65
CA VAL A 276 6.28 -2.68 -13.94
C VAL A 276 5.75 -3.34 -12.65
N ARG A 277 6.64 -3.82 -11.78
CA ARG A 277 6.25 -4.42 -10.49
C ARG A 277 5.57 -3.42 -9.59
N LEU A 278 6.12 -2.20 -9.47
CA LEU A 278 5.54 -1.12 -8.67
C LEU A 278 4.18 -0.67 -9.21
N SER A 279 4.04 -0.55 -10.54
CA SER A 279 2.77 -0.24 -11.21
C SER A 279 1.67 -1.23 -10.81
N LYS A 280 1.96 -2.53 -10.88
CA LYS A 280 1.02 -3.59 -10.47
C LYS A 280 0.73 -3.59 -8.96
N LEU A 281 1.73 -3.28 -8.13
CA LEU A 281 1.59 -3.27 -6.67
C LEU A 281 0.68 -2.14 -6.20
N HIS A 282 0.77 -0.97 -6.83
CA HIS A 282 0.04 0.24 -6.44
C HIS A 282 -1.19 0.52 -7.30
N ASP A 283 -1.49 -0.36 -8.28
CA ASP A 283 -2.56 -0.17 -9.27
C ASP A 283 -2.49 1.23 -9.91
N THR A 284 -1.27 1.65 -10.26
CA THR A 284 -0.95 2.98 -10.78
C THR A 284 -0.25 2.83 -12.13
N PRO A 285 -0.60 3.61 -13.16
CA PRO A 285 0.07 3.56 -14.45
C PRO A 285 1.59 3.74 -14.32
N GLU A 286 2.37 2.94 -15.07
CA GLU A 286 3.84 2.98 -15.01
C GLU A 286 4.40 4.38 -15.28
N ALA A 287 3.76 5.15 -16.18
CA ALA A 287 4.18 6.52 -16.49
C ALA A 287 4.11 7.44 -15.26
N GLU A 288 3.08 7.29 -14.41
CA GLU A 288 2.95 8.06 -13.18
C GLU A 288 4.01 7.67 -12.16
N ILE A 289 4.30 6.37 -12.03
CA ILE A 289 5.39 5.90 -11.15
C ILE A 289 6.74 6.50 -11.60
N ARG A 290 7.01 6.53 -12.92
CA ARG A 290 8.24 7.12 -13.49
C ARG A 290 8.34 8.64 -13.27
N ASN A 291 7.22 9.34 -13.17
CA ASN A 291 7.20 10.77 -12.84
C ASN A 291 7.56 11.05 -11.37
N VAL A 292 7.23 10.12 -10.47
CA VAL A 292 7.47 10.27 -9.02
C VAL A 292 8.84 9.70 -8.60
N LEU A 293 9.24 8.56 -9.18
CA LEU A 293 10.49 7.87 -8.82
C LEU A 293 11.51 7.99 -9.95
N SER A 294 12.66 8.60 -9.65
CA SER A 294 13.76 8.67 -10.60
C SER A 294 14.35 7.28 -10.88
N ARG A 295 14.94 7.12 -12.09
CA ARG A 295 15.60 5.89 -12.49
C ARG A 295 16.72 5.47 -11.52
N ASP A 296 17.48 6.44 -11.01
CA ASP A 296 18.56 6.20 -10.05
C ASP A 296 18.02 5.74 -8.69
N ALA A 297 16.89 6.27 -8.24
CA ALA A 297 16.24 5.83 -7.02
C ALA A 297 15.78 4.35 -7.13
N VAL A 298 15.18 3.98 -8.26
CA VAL A 298 14.77 2.59 -8.53
C VAL A 298 15.99 1.67 -8.66
N ALA A 299 17.04 2.09 -9.38
CA ALA A 299 18.28 1.32 -9.48
C ALA A 299 18.93 1.10 -8.11
N SER A 300 18.94 2.10 -7.23
CA SER A 300 19.43 1.98 -5.86
C SER A 300 18.60 1.01 -5.02
N ALA A 301 17.27 1.02 -5.18
CA ALA A 301 16.39 0.07 -4.51
C ALA A 301 16.65 -1.37 -4.98
N VAL A 302 16.78 -1.59 -6.29
CA VAL A 302 17.13 -2.91 -6.86
C VAL A 302 18.51 -3.38 -6.40
N THR A 303 19.50 -2.47 -6.35
CA THR A 303 20.83 -2.78 -5.80
C THR A 303 20.73 -3.24 -4.34
N THR A 304 19.94 -2.53 -3.54
CA THR A 304 19.73 -2.90 -2.13
C THR A 304 19.09 -4.28 -2.01
N GLN A 305 18.09 -4.60 -2.81
CA GLN A 305 17.45 -5.93 -2.82
C GLN A 305 18.45 -7.02 -3.21
N LYS A 306 19.29 -6.79 -4.22
CA LYS A 306 20.33 -7.75 -4.64
C LYS A 306 21.37 -7.97 -3.55
N VAL A 307 21.82 -6.92 -2.89
CA VAL A 307 22.76 -7.01 -1.76
C VAL A 307 22.14 -7.76 -0.57
N GLN A 308 20.88 -7.46 -0.23
CA GLN A 308 20.17 -8.19 0.82
C GLN A 308 20.05 -9.69 0.49
N ARG A 309 19.73 -10.02 -0.76
CA ARG A 309 19.69 -11.41 -1.22
C ARG A 309 21.05 -12.07 -1.11
N PHE A 310 22.10 -11.40 -1.59
CA PHE A 310 23.48 -11.88 -1.43
C PHE A 310 23.84 -12.15 0.04
N LEU A 311 23.47 -11.24 0.95
CA LEU A 311 23.73 -11.43 2.39
C LEU A 311 22.99 -12.64 2.96
N ILE A 312 21.74 -12.87 2.56
CA ILE A 312 20.96 -14.06 2.95
C ILE A 312 21.66 -15.33 2.47
N ASP A 313 22.08 -15.36 1.21
CA ASP A 313 22.70 -16.55 0.59
C ASP A 313 24.08 -16.88 1.20
N HIS A 314 24.74 -15.92 1.88
CA HIS A 314 26.06 -16.08 2.50
C HIS A 314 26.03 -15.98 4.03
N ALA A 315 24.88 -15.95 4.66
CA ALA A 315 24.74 -15.95 6.11
C ALA A 315 24.52 -17.36 6.67
N ASN A 316 24.82 -17.54 7.95
CA ASN A 316 24.48 -18.75 8.72
C ASN A 316 23.08 -18.58 9.30
N ILE A 317 22.06 -18.97 8.52
CA ILE A 317 20.67 -18.79 8.91
C ILE A 317 20.10 -20.03 9.57
N THR A 318 19.62 -19.88 10.81
CA THR A 318 18.79 -20.86 11.49
C THR A 318 17.32 -20.47 11.31
N SER A 319 16.54 -21.31 10.60
CA SER A 319 15.11 -21.06 10.41
C SER A 319 14.29 -21.68 11.54
N VAL A 320 13.38 -20.89 12.10
CA VAL A 320 12.46 -21.31 13.18
C VAL A 320 11.04 -20.94 12.76
N VAL A 321 10.11 -21.90 12.88
CA VAL A 321 8.68 -21.62 12.73
C VAL A 321 8.18 -21.08 14.07
N GLU A 322 7.53 -19.93 14.05
CA GLU A 322 6.90 -19.34 15.24
C GLU A 322 5.78 -20.24 15.75
N LYS A 323 5.59 -20.27 17.06
CA LYS A 323 4.39 -20.94 17.63
C LYS A 323 3.16 -20.06 17.35
N GLU A 324 2.02 -20.71 17.04
CA GLU A 324 0.73 -20.01 16.91
C GLU A 324 0.34 -19.29 18.20
#